data_4edcdc7a172bbe7846a916c3abe7587c
#
_entry.id   4edcdc7a172bbe7846a916c3abe7587c
#
_cell.length_a   1.000
_cell.length_b   1.000
_cell.length_c   1.000
_cell.angle_alpha   90.00
_cell.angle_beta   90.00
_cell.angle_gamma   90.00
#
_symmetry.space_group_name_H-M   'P 1'
#
loop_
_entity.id
_entity.type
_entity.pdbx_description
1 polymer ?
#
loop_
_entity_poly.entity_id
_entity_poly.type
_entity_poly.pdbx_seq_one_letter_code
_entity_poly.pdbx_strand_id
1 'polypeptide(L)'
;SVLRANAELPDDGWSLLANAPAWFDDSARAAYLELDGIREAVGDAATLVFAPGLVRGMGYYTGTIFEIEHPDLPYSLGGGGRYDGMIGRFLGTDVPAAGFSIGFERLVELVADNAGGDTDAVALIYDDVPTATLLALKNELIALGSRVRLERKPRNLKPLLAELSI
;
A
#
# COMPACT_ATOMS: atom_id res chain seq x y z
N SER A 1 20.64 -19.54 -8.65
CA SER A 1 20.68 -18.21 -8.05
C SER A 1 19.36 -17.50 -8.25
N VAL A 2 18.93 -16.69 -7.29
CA VAL A 2 17.65 -15.96 -7.28
C VAL A 2 17.46 -15.10 -8.55
N LEU A 3 18.54 -14.48 -9.05
CA LEU A 3 18.50 -13.64 -10.25
C LEU A 3 18.17 -14.42 -11.54
N ARG A 4 18.52 -15.69 -11.63
CA ARG A 4 18.12 -16.55 -12.77
C ARG A 4 16.67 -16.98 -12.68
N ALA A 5 16.17 -17.22 -11.46
CA ALA A 5 14.78 -17.58 -11.26
C ALA A 5 13.82 -16.45 -11.64
N ASN A 6 14.21 -15.18 -11.43
CA ASN A 6 13.39 -14.03 -11.83
C ASN A 6 13.14 -13.94 -13.35
N ALA A 7 14.04 -14.48 -14.18
CA ALA A 7 13.87 -14.52 -15.64
C ALA A 7 12.79 -15.51 -16.10
N GLU A 8 12.36 -16.42 -15.23
CA GLU A 8 11.35 -17.45 -15.50
C GLU A 8 9.98 -17.10 -14.91
N LEU A 9 9.84 -15.94 -14.27
CA LEU A 9 8.57 -15.50 -13.72
C LEU A 9 7.62 -15.03 -14.84
N PRO A 10 6.31 -15.31 -14.72
CA PRO A 10 5.32 -14.73 -15.61
C PRO A 10 5.34 -13.19 -15.51
N ASP A 11 4.84 -12.51 -16.53
CA ASP A 11 4.90 -11.04 -16.65
C ASP A 11 4.38 -10.29 -15.43
N ASP A 12 3.37 -10.84 -14.73
CA ASP A 12 2.80 -10.27 -13.50
C ASP A 12 3.36 -10.86 -12.20
N GLY A 13 4.10 -11.99 -12.30
CA GLY A 13 4.66 -12.73 -11.16
C GLY A 13 3.64 -13.42 -10.25
N TRP A 14 2.34 -13.20 -10.42
CA TRP A 14 1.30 -13.68 -9.49
C TRP A 14 0.90 -15.15 -9.71
N SER A 15 1.28 -15.77 -10.80
CA SER A 15 1.05 -17.20 -11.04
C SER A 15 2.14 -18.11 -10.44
N LEU A 16 3.01 -17.58 -9.60
CA LEU A 16 4.16 -18.28 -9.03
C LEU A 16 3.76 -19.54 -8.23
N LEU A 17 2.63 -19.52 -7.53
CA LEU A 17 2.17 -20.69 -6.77
C LEU A 17 1.80 -21.89 -7.67
N ALA A 18 1.32 -21.62 -8.89
CA ALA A 18 0.93 -22.68 -9.82
C ALA A 18 2.16 -23.45 -10.37
N ASN A 19 3.32 -22.77 -10.45
CA ASN A 19 4.57 -23.30 -10.99
C ASN A 19 5.74 -22.97 -10.05
N ALA A 20 5.57 -23.28 -8.75
CA ALA A 20 6.54 -22.91 -7.72
C ALA A 20 7.95 -23.48 -8.03
N PRO A 21 8.97 -22.62 -8.16
CA PRO A 21 10.35 -23.06 -8.37
C PRO A 21 10.87 -23.86 -7.18
N ALA A 22 11.91 -24.65 -7.38
CA ALA A 22 12.52 -25.50 -6.35
C ALA A 22 13.06 -24.71 -5.13
N TRP A 23 13.33 -23.43 -5.28
CA TRP A 23 13.78 -22.53 -4.18
C TRP A 23 12.61 -21.98 -3.34
N PHE A 24 11.37 -22.24 -3.75
CA PHE A 24 10.15 -21.70 -3.13
C PHE A 24 9.73 -22.63 -1.96
N ASP A 25 10.36 -22.43 -0.84
CA ASP A 25 10.11 -23.19 0.39
C ASP A 25 8.82 -22.71 1.12
N ASP A 26 8.54 -23.30 2.26
CA ASP A 26 7.35 -22.97 3.06
C ASP A 26 7.34 -21.52 3.54
N SER A 27 8.52 -20.93 3.83
CA SER A 27 8.65 -19.54 4.24
C SER A 27 8.33 -18.59 3.08
N ALA A 28 8.87 -18.88 1.89
CA ALA A 28 8.56 -18.13 0.68
C ALA A 28 7.09 -18.25 0.30
N ARG A 29 6.49 -19.44 0.49
CA ARG A 29 5.06 -19.66 0.26
C ARG A 29 4.20 -18.83 1.21
N ALA A 30 4.53 -18.79 2.51
CA ALA A 30 3.80 -17.99 3.49
C ALA A 30 3.86 -16.49 3.17
N ALA A 31 5.04 -15.98 2.83
CA ALA A 31 5.22 -14.59 2.42
C ALA A 31 4.45 -14.24 1.13
N TYR A 32 4.42 -15.16 0.16
CA TYR A 32 3.65 -14.96 -1.07
C TYR A 32 2.14 -14.90 -0.79
N LEU A 33 1.61 -15.80 0.06
CA LEU A 33 0.20 -15.80 0.42
C LEU A 33 -0.22 -14.51 1.15
N GLU A 34 0.67 -13.93 1.97
CA GLU A 34 0.43 -12.61 2.57
C GLU A 34 0.31 -11.52 1.49
N LEU A 35 1.21 -11.52 0.51
CA LEU A 35 1.16 -10.57 -0.61
C LEU A 35 -0.07 -10.77 -1.49
N ASP A 36 -0.45 -12.02 -1.77
CA ASP A 36 -1.65 -12.32 -2.56
C ASP A 36 -2.93 -11.87 -1.86
N GLY A 37 -3.01 -12.03 -0.53
CA GLY A 37 -4.09 -11.45 0.27
C GLY A 37 -4.15 -9.92 0.21
N ILE A 38 -3.00 -9.24 0.14
CA ILE A 38 -2.95 -7.78 -0.08
C ILE A 38 -3.46 -7.45 -1.49
N ARG A 39 -3.06 -8.20 -2.51
CA ARG A 39 -3.52 -8.02 -3.89
C ARG A 39 -5.04 -8.16 -4.00
N GLU A 40 -5.61 -9.19 -3.39
CA GLU A 40 -7.06 -9.39 -3.34
C GLU A 40 -7.78 -8.23 -2.63
N ALA A 41 -7.22 -7.74 -1.53
CA ALA A 41 -7.81 -6.63 -0.78
C ALA A 41 -7.76 -5.30 -1.55
N VAL A 42 -6.71 -5.08 -2.33
CA VAL A 42 -6.57 -3.89 -3.20
C VAL A 42 -7.51 -3.98 -4.41
N GLY A 43 -7.70 -5.18 -4.97
CA GLY A 43 -8.56 -5.38 -6.13
C GLY A 43 -8.17 -4.47 -7.30
N ASP A 44 -9.14 -3.84 -7.92
CA ASP A 44 -8.96 -2.93 -9.07
C ASP A 44 -8.52 -1.50 -8.67
N ALA A 45 -8.31 -1.24 -7.38
CA ALA A 45 -7.92 0.08 -6.89
C ALA A 45 -6.50 0.49 -7.31
N ALA A 46 -5.61 -0.48 -7.57
CA ALA A 46 -4.27 -0.25 -8.11
C ALA A 46 -3.73 -1.51 -8.81
N THR A 47 -2.88 -1.31 -9.80
CA THR A 47 -2.14 -2.40 -10.44
C THR A 47 -0.97 -2.80 -9.54
N LEU A 48 -0.97 -4.04 -9.08
CA LEU A 48 0.13 -4.61 -8.29
C LEU A 48 0.92 -5.61 -9.13
N VAL A 49 2.24 -5.46 -9.10
CA VAL A 49 3.19 -6.37 -9.75
C VAL A 49 4.02 -7.05 -8.66
N PHE A 50 4.12 -8.38 -8.71
CA PHE A 50 4.97 -9.12 -7.79
C PHE A 50 6.45 -9.01 -8.21
N ALA A 51 7.27 -8.38 -7.38
CA ALA A 51 8.68 -8.12 -7.64
C ALA A 51 9.58 -8.81 -6.58
N PRO A 52 9.89 -10.11 -6.70
CA PRO A 52 10.64 -10.86 -5.70
C PRO A 52 12.09 -10.37 -5.54
N GLY A 53 12.60 -9.61 -6.48
CA GLY A 53 13.92 -8.97 -6.41
C GLY A 53 13.92 -7.60 -5.76
N LEU A 54 12.78 -7.08 -5.34
CA LEU A 54 12.69 -5.78 -4.69
C LEU A 54 13.40 -5.82 -3.32
N VAL A 55 14.35 -4.92 -3.13
CA VAL A 55 15.08 -4.75 -1.88
C VAL A 55 15.07 -3.27 -1.49
N ARG A 56 14.77 -2.98 -0.24
CA ARG A 56 14.85 -1.62 0.31
C ARG A 56 15.99 -1.54 1.33
N GLY A 57 16.76 -0.46 1.27
CA GLY A 57 18.00 -0.29 2.04
C GLY A 57 17.83 -0.05 3.55
N MET A 58 16.62 -0.16 4.10
CA MET A 58 16.35 0.12 5.51
C MET A 58 15.94 -1.16 6.25
N GLY A 59 16.80 -1.60 7.19
CA GLY A 59 16.65 -2.85 7.93
C GLY A 59 15.57 -2.86 9.02
N TYR A 60 14.60 -1.94 9.01
CA TYR A 60 13.53 -1.89 10.00
C TYR A 60 12.22 -2.54 9.54
N TYR A 61 12.12 -2.91 8.27
CA TYR A 61 10.91 -3.58 7.78
C TYR A 61 10.77 -4.99 8.36
N THR A 62 9.55 -5.33 8.75
CA THR A 62 9.18 -6.61 9.39
C THR A 62 8.25 -7.47 8.54
N GLY A 63 7.85 -6.98 7.37
CA GLY A 63 6.93 -7.67 6.46
C GLY A 63 7.01 -7.10 5.06
N THR A 64 5.88 -7.07 4.38
CA THR A 64 5.74 -6.58 3.01
C THR A 64 6.38 -5.23 2.79
N ILE A 65 7.11 -5.10 1.69
CA ILE A 65 7.65 -3.84 1.17
C ILE A 65 7.10 -3.58 -0.22
N PHE A 66 7.04 -2.31 -0.62
CA PHE A 66 6.56 -1.93 -1.95
C PHE A 66 7.26 -0.67 -2.48
N GLU A 67 7.23 -0.52 -3.78
CA GLU A 67 7.57 0.71 -4.49
C GLU A 67 6.39 1.20 -5.33
N ILE A 68 6.36 2.50 -5.58
CA ILE A 68 5.37 3.16 -6.42
C ILE A 68 6.10 3.59 -7.69
N GLU A 69 5.67 3.05 -8.82
CA GLU A 69 6.22 3.37 -10.13
C GLU A 69 5.19 4.10 -10.98
N HIS A 70 5.66 4.88 -11.94
CA HIS A 70 4.84 5.53 -12.95
C HIS A 70 5.44 5.27 -14.34
N PRO A 71 4.63 4.94 -15.38
CA PRO A 71 5.16 4.57 -16.70
C PRO A 71 6.06 5.62 -17.35
N ASP A 72 5.79 6.89 -17.08
CA ASP A 72 6.52 8.01 -17.68
C ASP A 72 7.82 8.37 -16.94
N LEU A 73 8.12 7.71 -15.82
CA LEU A 73 9.31 7.98 -15.02
C LEU A 73 10.23 6.76 -14.93
N PRO A 74 11.55 6.93 -15.15
CA PRO A 74 12.52 5.84 -15.09
C PRO A 74 12.93 5.48 -13.64
N TYR A 75 12.27 6.01 -12.65
CA TYR A 75 12.58 5.83 -11.22
C TYR A 75 11.30 5.76 -10.38
N SER A 76 11.41 5.13 -9.23
CA SER A 76 10.32 5.02 -8.26
C SER A 76 9.88 6.39 -7.73
N LEU A 77 8.58 6.63 -7.69
CA LEU A 77 7.97 7.82 -7.07
C LEU A 77 8.06 7.82 -5.56
N GLY A 78 8.07 6.64 -4.98
CA GLY A 78 8.03 6.47 -3.55
C GLY A 78 8.01 5.00 -3.16
N GLY A 79 7.73 4.73 -1.92
CA GLY A 79 7.56 3.37 -1.45
C GLY A 79 7.57 3.27 0.06
N GLY A 80 7.32 2.07 0.55
CA GLY A 80 7.18 1.83 1.96
C GLY A 80 7.15 0.36 2.31
N GLY A 81 6.53 0.06 3.44
CA GLY A 81 6.35 -1.30 3.91
C GLY A 81 5.86 -1.38 5.34
N ARG A 82 5.79 -2.59 5.86
CA ARG A 82 5.39 -2.90 7.24
C ARG A 82 6.61 -2.87 8.16
N TYR A 83 6.48 -2.22 9.33
CA TYR A 83 7.56 -2.02 10.30
C TYR A 83 7.10 -2.05 11.77
N ASP A 84 6.36 -3.07 12.16
CA ASP A 84 5.75 -3.24 13.49
C ASP A 84 6.74 -3.01 14.63
N GLY A 85 7.95 -3.56 14.55
CA GLY A 85 8.95 -3.46 15.59
C GLY A 85 9.52 -2.06 15.82
N MET A 86 9.33 -1.11 14.89
CA MET A 86 9.84 0.24 15.06
C MET A 86 8.97 1.03 16.05
N ILE A 87 7.66 0.97 15.90
CA ILE A 87 6.71 1.66 16.79
C ILE A 87 6.72 1.03 18.18
N GLY A 88 6.79 -0.30 18.26
CA GLY A 88 6.86 -1.04 19.51
C GLY A 88 8.05 -0.66 20.39
N ARG A 89 9.19 -0.31 19.80
CA ARG A 89 10.37 0.16 20.55
C ARG A 89 10.13 1.48 21.31
N PHE A 90 9.29 2.37 20.75
CA PHE A 90 8.96 3.64 21.40
C PHE A 90 7.85 3.50 22.44
N LEU A 91 6.89 2.60 22.21
CA LEU A 91 5.71 2.45 23.05
C LEU A 91 5.84 1.33 24.09
N GLY A 92 6.84 0.46 23.98
CA GLY A 92 7.03 -0.69 24.88
C GLY A 92 5.99 -1.81 24.68
N THR A 93 5.24 -1.77 23.58
CA THR A 93 4.23 -2.78 23.20
C THR A 93 4.28 -3.02 21.71
N ASP A 94 3.93 -4.23 21.27
CA ASP A 94 3.84 -4.52 19.83
C ASP A 94 2.70 -3.74 19.19
N VAL A 95 3.03 -2.93 18.19
CA VAL A 95 2.07 -2.12 17.44
C VAL A 95 2.26 -2.38 15.96
N PRO A 96 1.25 -2.96 15.28
CA PRO A 96 1.30 -3.09 13.84
C PRO A 96 1.41 -1.72 13.17
N ALA A 97 2.39 -1.57 12.30
CA ALA A 97 2.62 -0.31 11.62
C ALA A 97 3.06 -0.53 10.17
N ALA A 98 2.49 0.26 9.28
CA ALA A 98 2.91 0.36 7.89
C ALA A 98 2.93 1.84 7.48
N GLY A 99 3.82 2.19 6.59
CA GLY A 99 3.90 3.54 6.07
C GLY A 99 4.69 3.63 4.78
N PHE A 100 4.70 4.82 4.22
CA PHE A 100 5.38 5.09 2.97
C PHE A 100 5.89 6.53 2.92
N SER A 101 6.80 6.77 1.99
CA SER A 101 7.22 8.12 1.62
C SER A 101 7.09 8.30 0.10
N ILE A 102 6.80 9.52 -0.32
CA ILE A 102 6.75 9.92 -1.74
C ILE A 102 7.82 10.98 -1.96
N GLY A 103 8.58 10.86 -3.05
CA GLY A 103 9.51 11.89 -3.49
C GLY A 103 8.74 13.10 -4.01
N PHE A 104 8.69 14.18 -3.23
CA PHE A 104 7.90 15.36 -3.56
C PHE A 104 8.28 15.94 -4.93
N GLU A 105 9.57 16.12 -5.18
CA GLU A 105 10.08 16.67 -6.46
C GLU A 105 9.67 15.82 -7.64
N ARG A 106 9.72 14.47 -7.48
CA ARG A 106 9.31 13.50 -8.50
C ARG A 106 7.81 13.55 -8.78
N LEU A 107 7.01 13.78 -7.73
CA LEU A 107 5.57 13.90 -7.87
C LEU A 107 5.19 15.20 -8.60
N VAL A 108 5.85 16.30 -8.29
CA VAL A 108 5.61 17.61 -8.93
C VAL A 108 5.82 17.56 -10.44
N GLU A 109 6.77 16.76 -10.93
CA GLU A 109 6.99 16.54 -12.36
C GLU A 109 5.77 15.94 -13.09
N LEU A 110 4.93 15.19 -12.37
CA LEU A 110 3.73 14.53 -12.91
C LEU A 110 2.45 15.33 -12.72
N VAL A 111 2.41 16.19 -11.72
CA VAL A 111 1.23 17.02 -11.45
C VAL A 111 1.25 18.19 -12.44
N ALA A 112 0.58 18.04 -13.57
CA ALA A 112 0.25 19.17 -14.42
C ALA A 112 -0.53 20.21 -13.59
N ASP A 113 -0.44 21.49 -13.95
CA ASP A 113 -0.97 22.69 -13.27
C ASP A 113 -2.46 22.68 -12.83
N ASN A 114 -3.05 21.52 -12.62
CA ASN A 114 -4.43 21.30 -12.21
C ASN A 114 -4.66 21.30 -10.68
N ALA A 115 -3.65 21.66 -9.91
CA ALA A 115 -3.76 21.75 -8.45
C ALA A 115 -4.43 23.07 -8.04
N GLY A 116 -5.76 23.15 -8.05
CA GLY A 116 -6.43 24.38 -7.64
C GLY A 116 -7.95 24.39 -7.78
N GLY A 117 -8.63 23.35 -7.38
CA GLY A 117 -10.07 23.40 -7.11
C GLY A 117 -10.33 23.31 -5.61
N ASP A 118 -11.27 24.12 -5.12
CA ASP A 118 -11.85 23.92 -3.80
C ASP A 118 -12.59 22.57 -3.83
N THR A 119 -11.92 21.52 -3.33
CA THR A 119 -12.46 20.16 -3.36
C THR A 119 -13.06 19.82 -2.02
N ASP A 120 -14.31 19.37 -2.02
CA ASP A 120 -15.00 18.88 -0.81
C ASP A 120 -14.16 17.82 -0.09
N ALA A 121 -13.98 17.99 1.21
CA ALA A 121 -13.34 17.04 2.06
C ALA A 121 -14.36 16.07 2.66
N VAL A 122 -14.19 14.78 2.41
CA VAL A 122 -15.06 13.72 2.90
C VAL A 122 -14.30 12.81 3.85
N ALA A 123 -14.82 12.59 5.06
CA ALA A 123 -14.31 11.58 5.98
C ALA A 123 -15.20 10.34 5.94
N LEU A 124 -14.67 9.21 5.47
CA LEU A 124 -15.32 7.91 5.56
C LEU A 124 -15.00 7.28 6.91
N ILE A 125 -15.98 7.27 7.81
CA ILE A 125 -15.86 6.61 9.10
C ILE A 125 -16.36 5.17 8.94
N TYR A 126 -15.47 4.21 9.08
CA TYR A 126 -15.76 2.79 8.87
C TYR A 126 -15.57 1.97 10.15
N ASP A 127 -16.27 0.84 10.24
CA ASP A 127 -16.14 -0.17 11.29
C ASP A 127 -15.70 -1.49 10.63
N ASP A 128 -16.40 -2.57 10.79
CA ASP A 128 -16.09 -3.88 10.24
C ASP A 128 -16.54 -3.98 8.77
N VAL A 129 -15.73 -3.43 7.86
CA VAL A 129 -16.00 -3.40 6.41
C VAL A 129 -14.83 -4.04 5.66
N PRO A 130 -15.07 -4.91 4.67
CA PRO A 130 -14.01 -5.44 3.82
C PRO A 130 -13.19 -4.34 3.16
N THR A 131 -11.87 -4.46 3.19
CA THR A 131 -10.95 -3.45 2.65
C THR A 131 -11.24 -3.11 1.19
N ALA A 132 -11.54 -4.11 0.36
CA ALA A 132 -11.87 -3.91 -1.05
C ALA A 132 -13.10 -2.99 -1.23
N THR A 133 -14.16 -3.20 -0.43
CA THR A 133 -15.37 -2.35 -0.46
C THR A 133 -15.07 -0.91 -0.05
N LEU A 134 -14.26 -0.75 1.00
CA LEU A 134 -13.86 0.56 1.49
C LEU A 134 -13.03 1.33 0.45
N LEU A 135 -12.09 0.65 -0.20
CA LEU A 135 -11.26 1.24 -1.25
C LEU A 135 -12.06 1.58 -2.50
N ALA A 136 -13.01 0.73 -2.92
CA ALA A 136 -13.90 1.02 -4.04
C ALA A 136 -14.70 2.30 -3.80
N LEU A 137 -15.36 2.43 -2.64
CA LEU A 137 -16.10 3.64 -2.27
C LEU A 137 -15.21 4.88 -2.21
N LYS A 138 -14.02 4.75 -1.62
CA LYS A 138 -13.04 5.85 -1.61
C LYS A 138 -12.71 6.32 -3.03
N ASN A 139 -12.45 5.38 -3.94
CA ASN A 139 -12.08 5.71 -5.33
C ASN A 139 -13.23 6.36 -6.10
N GLU A 140 -14.48 5.94 -5.87
CA GLU A 140 -15.66 6.61 -6.42
C GLU A 140 -15.73 8.08 -6.00
N LEU A 141 -15.56 8.35 -4.70
CA LEU A 141 -15.57 9.73 -4.18
C LEU A 141 -14.42 10.57 -4.71
N ILE A 142 -13.23 10.00 -4.87
CA ILE A 142 -12.08 10.68 -5.48
C ILE A 142 -12.38 11.00 -6.96
N ALA A 143 -12.98 10.07 -7.70
CA ALA A 143 -13.37 10.28 -9.09
C ALA A 143 -14.42 11.40 -9.25
N LEU A 144 -15.26 11.63 -8.23
CA LEU A 144 -16.18 12.76 -8.14
C LEU A 144 -15.50 14.08 -7.72
N GLY A 145 -14.18 14.09 -7.52
CA GLY A 145 -13.42 15.28 -7.17
C GLY A 145 -13.25 15.53 -5.66
N SER A 146 -13.67 14.61 -4.80
CA SER A 146 -13.55 14.79 -3.35
C SER A 146 -12.16 14.40 -2.83
N ARG A 147 -11.67 15.09 -1.81
CA ARG A 147 -10.56 14.63 -0.97
C ARG A 147 -11.10 13.69 0.09
N VAL A 148 -10.62 12.44 0.13
CA VAL A 148 -11.18 11.41 1.00
C VAL A 148 -10.20 10.98 2.08
N ARG A 149 -10.62 11.10 3.34
CA ARG A 149 -9.93 10.58 4.53
C ARG A 149 -10.66 9.32 5.03
N LEU A 150 -9.91 8.28 5.37
CA LEU A 150 -10.46 7.06 5.99
C LEU A 150 -10.21 7.10 7.49
N GLU A 151 -11.26 6.94 8.27
CA GLU A 151 -11.20 6.94 9.73
C GLU A 151 -11.86 5.69 10.29
N ARG A 152 -11.12 4.91 11.07
CA ARG A 152 -11.72 3.80 11.80
C ARG A 152 -12.61 4.34 12.90
N LYS A 153 -13.84 3.89 13.00
CA LYS A 153 -14.81 4.30 13.99
C LYS A 153 -14.27 4.10 15.42
N PRO A 154 -14.02 5.16 16.19
CA PRO A 154 -13.59 5.05 17.58
C PRO A 154 -14.78 4.71 18.48
N ARG A 155 -14.49 4.24 19.69
CA ARG A 155 -15.55 4.01 20.72
C ARG A 155 -16.37 5.26 21.03
N ASN A 156 -15.74 6.43 20.99
CA ASN A 156 -16.39 7.72 21.16
C ASN A 156 -16.18 8.58 19.91
N LEU A 157 -17.24 8.87 19.19
CA LEU A 157 -17.22 9.67 17.96
C LEU A 157 -17.07 11.17 18.18
N LYS A 158 -17.43 11.68 19.37
CA LYS A 158 -17.45 13.14 19.61
C LYS A 158 -16.12 13.85 19.35
N PRO A 159 -14.96 13.32 19.82
CA PRO A 159 -13.68 13.96 19.53
C PRO A 159 -13.35 13.96 18.05
N LEU A 160 -13.60 12.85 17.35
CA LEU A 160 -13.36 12.73 15.91
C LEU A 160 -14.22 13.71 15.11
N LEU A 161 -15.52 13.81 15.42
CA LEU A 161 -16.43 14.74 14.74
C LEU A 161 -16.02 16.20 14.99
N ALA A 162 -15.57 16.52 16.20
CA ALA A 162 -15.05 17.86 16.50
C ALA A 162 -13.78 18.20 15.69
N GLU A 163 -12.89 17.22 15.49
CA GLU A 163 -11.70 17.37 14.64
C GLU A 163 -12.07 17.55 13.15
N LEU A 164 -13.07 16.84 12.67
CA LEU A 164 -13.50 16.88 11.26
C LEU A 164 -14.37 18.11 10.91
N SER A 165 -14.88 18.82 11.89
CA SER A 165 -15.78 19.97 11.70
C SER A 165 -15.04 21.31 11.58
N ILE A 166 -13.72 21.32 11.34
CA ILE A 166 -12.89 22.51 11.20
C ILE A 166 -12.82 22.97 9.75
#